data_9b2e072aa410591709a3d3e95bd291a9
#
_entry.id   9b2e072aa410591709a3d3e95bd291a9
#
_cell.length_a   1.000
_cell.length_b   1.000
_cell.length_c   1.000
_cell.angle_alpha   90.00
_cell.angle_beta   90.00
_cell.angle_gamma   90.00
#
_symmetry.space_group_name_H-M   'P 1'
#
loop_
_entity.id
_entity.type
_entity.pdbx_description
1 polymer ?
#
loop_
_entity_poly.entity_id
_entity_poly.type
_entity_poly.pdbx_seq_one_letter_code
_entity_poly.pdbx_strand_id
1 'polypeptide(L)'
;QTRLKIHPVLAGILTMSGLYSINMYVMGERANVTLIGCDTIFTWFAGLFPSADKNVLKLIIAAAAAVIGAALAILFFRTHLGLCVRAAGDNETMVRASSINVDRVKLIALAVSNAYIALCGGIIAQYQSFADINSGVGILVVGLASVIIGEVIVGRRGVTAGVISAVAGSLAYRIIATRYTLLPAYMLKLISAVIVAAALSVPAIKQSISLYKTKRGGV
;
A
#
# COMPACT_ATOMS: atom_id res chain seq x y z
N GLN A 1 -7.64 5.30 18.82
CA GLN A 1 -6.84 4.13 19.22
C GLN A 1 -6.04 4.43 20.51
N THR A 2 -5.21 5.46 20.54
CA THR A 2 -4.27 5.72 21.65
C THR A 2 -4.95 6.22 22.91
N ARG A 3 -5.88 7.17 22.85
CA ARG A 3 -6.57 7.76 24.02
C ARG A 3 -7.83 6.99 24.44
N LEU A 4 -8.63 6.53 23.48
CA LEU A 4 -9.91 5.86 23.74
C LEU A 4 -9.78 4.33 23.84
N LYS A 5 -8.58 3.77 23.65
CA LYS A 5 -8.31 2.31 23.68
C LYS A 5 -9.24 1.48 22.78
N ILE A 6 -9.80 2.09 21.72
CA ILE A 6 -10.65 1.42 20.75
C ILE A 6 -9.79 0.45 19.92
N HIS A 7 -10.32 -0.74 19.68
CA HIS A 7 -9.64 -1.74 18.88
C HIS A 7 -9.29 -1.17 17.47
N PRO A 8 -8.04 -1.35 16.97
CA PRO A 8 -7.58 -0.74 15.73
C PRO A 8 -8.47 -1.00 14.52
N VAL A 9 -9.00 -2.21 14.39
CA VAL A 9 -9.89 -2.61 13.29
C VAL A 9 -11.20 -1.82 13.32
N LEU A 10 -11.82 -1.69 14.52
CA LEU A 10 -13.05 -0.91 14.70
C LEU A 10 -12.85 0.56 14.36
N ALA A 11 -11.74 1.16 14.82
CA ALA A 11 -11.40 2.53 14.49
C ALA A 11 -11.20 2.72 12.98
N GLY A 12 -10.60 1.74 12.30
CA GLY A 12 -10.44 1.75 10.84
C GLY A 12 -11.77 1.72 10.10
N ILE A 13 -12.69 0.85 10.51
CA ILE A 13 -14.03 0.73 9.89
C ILE A 13 -14.83 2.03 10.08
N LEU A 14 -14.83 2.60 11.29
CA LEU A 14 -15.50 3.87 11.56
C LEU A 14 -14.93 5.02 10.73
N THR A 15 -13.61 5.11 10.63
CA THR A 15 -12.94 6.13 9.81
C THR A 15 -13.26 5.94 8.33
N MET A 16 -13.25 4.70 7.84
CA MET A 16 -13.60 4.39 6.46
C MET A 16 -15.03 4.82 6.12
N SER A 17 -16.00 4.51 7.00
CA SER A 17 -17.41 4.90 6.81
C SER A 17 -17.59 6.42 6.85
N GLY A 18 -16.92 7.11 7.78
CA GLY A 18 -16.96 8.57 7.88
C GLY A 18 -16.35 9.25 6.66
N LEU A 19 -15.17 8.79 6.23
CA LEU A 19 -14.50 9.32 5.03
C LEU A 19 -15.29 9.04 3.75
N TYR A 20 -15.98 7.90 3.65
CA TYR A 20 -16.85 7.61 2.52
C TYR A 20 -17.94 8.69 2.36
N SER A 21 -18.62 9.06 3.44
CA SER A 21 -19.65 10.10 3.43
C SER A 21 -19.09 11.48 3.07
N ILE A 22 -17.92 11.84 3.62
CA ILE A 22 -17.24 13.09 3.30
C ILE A 22 -16.83 13.14 1.83
N ASN A 23 -16.24 12.05 1.31
CA ASN A 23 -15.84 11.95 -0.08
C ASN A 23 -17.05 12.06 -1.03
N MET A 24 -18.17 11.39 -0.69
CA MET A 24 -19.40 11.46 -1.47
C MET A 24 -19.92 12.90 -1.54
N TYR A 25 -19.90 13.61 -0.42
CA TYR A 25 -20.29 15.04 -0.36
C TYR A 25 -19.38 15.91 -1.23
N VAL A 26 -18.05 15.76 -1.11
CA VAL A 26 -17.06 16.54 -1.88
C VAL A 26 -17.14 16.24 -3.38
N MET A 27 -17.47 15.01 -3.76
CA MET A 27 -17.66 14.59 -5.16
C MET A 27 -19.02 15.01 -5.74
N GLY A 28 -19.83 15.74 -5.00
CA GLY A 28 -21.17 16.22 -5.46
C GLY A 28 -22.17 15.09 -5.64
N GLU A 29 -22.20 14.16 -4.66
CA GLU A 29 -23.10 12.98 -4.61
C GLU A 29 -22.95 12.02 -5.79
N ARG A 30 -21.80 12.07 -6.46
CA ARG A 30 -21.47 11.18 -7.58
C ARG A 30 -20.40 10.19 -7.15
N ALA A 31 -20.65 8.90 -7.40
CA ALA A 31 -19.68 7.85 -7.08
C ALA A 31 -18.43 7.90 -7.99
N ASN A 32 -18.54 8.53 -9.15
CA ASN A 32 -17.46 8.66 -10.13
C ASN A 32 -17.43 10.08 -10.70
N VAL A 33 -16.24 10.69 -10.68
CA VAL A 33 -15.99 12.04 -11.20
C VAL A 33 -14.90 11.96 -12.26
N THR A 34 -15.19 12.49 -13.45
CA THR A 34 -14.24 12.55 -14.56
C THR A 34 -13.34 13.77 -14.45
N LEU A 35 -12.05 13.57 -14.71
CA LEU A 35 -11.03 14.64 -14.80
C LEU A 35 -10.72 15.00 -16.26
N ILE A 36 -11.58 14.58 -17.20
CA ILE A 36 -11.42 14.91 -18.63
C ILE A 36 -11.64 16.40 -18.81
N GLY A 37 -10.62 17.08 -19.40
CA GLY A 37 -10.65 18.54 -19.60
C GLY A 37 -10.02 19.34 -18.44
N CYS A 38 -9.58 18.68 -17.37
CA CYS A 38 -8.80 19.32 -16.31
C CYS A 38 -7.30 19.18 -16.58
N ASP A 39 -6.53 20.20 -16.19
CA ASP A 39 -5.08 20.14 -16.26
C ASP A 39 -4.57 19.18 -15.16
N THR A 40 -3.91 18.13 -15.62
CA THR A 40 -3.28 17.12 -14.77
C THR A 40 -1.76 17.22 -14.89
N ILE A 41 -1.03 16.64 -13.94
CA ILE A 41 0.43 16.53 -14.05
C ILE A 41 0.80 15.88 -15.39
N PHE A 42 0.04 14.88 -15.82
CA PHE A 42 0.29 14.17 -17.09
C PHE A 42 0.05 15.04 -18.32
N THR A 43 -0.98 15.88 -18.32
CA THR A 43 -1.26 16.81 -19.43
C THR A 43 -0.24 17.94 -19.50
N TRP A 44 0.19 18.45 -18.34
CA TRP A 44 1.21 19.49 -18.25
C TRP A 44 2.57 19.02 -18.80
N PHE A 45 3.03 17.82 -18.41
CA PHE A 45 4.24 17.23 -18.95
C PHE A 45 4.11 16.86 -20.45
N ALA A 46 2.93 16.43 -20.90
CA ALA A 46 2.68 16.18 -22.31
C ALA A 46 2.78 17.45 -23.17
N GLY A 47 2.43 18.60 -22.61
CA GLY A 47 2.62 19.89 -23.26
C GLY A 47 4.10 20.30 -23.40
N LEU A 48 4.97 19.89 -22.47
CA LEU A 48 6.41 20.16 -22.53
C LEU A 48 7.14 19.31 -23.58
N PHE A 49 6.64 18.11 -23.88
CA PHE A 49 7.26 17.15 -24.80
C PHE A 49 6.27 16.69 -25.89
N PRO A 50 5.90 17.55 -26.84
CA PRO A 50 4.87 17.23 -27.84
C PRO A 50 5.29 16.10 -28.81
N SER A 51 6.59 15.79 -28.90
CA SER A 51 7.11 14.74 -29.79
C SER A 51 7.17 13.35 -29.17
N ALA A 52 6.84 13.22 -27.87
CA ALA A 52 6.90 11.93 -27.18
C ALA A 52 5.54 11.23 -27.21
N ASP A 53 5.55 9.90 -27.37
CA ASP A 53 4.36 9.08 -27.24
C ASP A 53 3.71 9.26 -25.88
N LYS A 54 2.42 9.63 -25.85
CA LYS A 54 1.66 9.91 -24.63
C LYS A 54 1.69 8.73 -23.63
N ASN A 55 1.73 7.50 -24.13
CA ASN A 55 1.78 6.31 -23.30
C ASN A 55 3.16 6.13 -22.62
N VAL A 56 4.23 6.41 -23.37
CA VAL A 56 5.60 6.35 -22.83
C VAL A 56 5.80 7.44 -21.78
N LEU A 57 5.30 8.64 -22.04
CA LEU A 57 5.38 9.75 -21.08
C LEU A 57 4.62 9.45 -19.80
N LYS A 58 3.41 8.90 -19.88
CA LYS A 58 2.64 8.44 -18.71
C LYS A 58 3.41 7.38 -17.90
N LEU A 59 4.06 6.44 -18.57
CA LEU A 59 4.87 5.41 -17.92
C LEU A 59 6.08 6.03 -17.18
N ILE A 60 6.79 6.96 -17.81
CA ILE A 60 7.95 7.64 -17.21
C ILE A 60 7.53 8.42 -15.96
N ILE A 61 6.44 9.19 -16.04
CA ILE A 61 5.93 9.97 -14.90
C ILE A 61 5.50 9.04 -13.75
N ALA A 62 4.79 7.96 -14.06
CA ALA A 62 4.37 6.99 -13.04
C ALA A 62 5.57 6.28 -12.39
N ALA A 63 6.58 5.90 -13.19
CA ALA A 63 7.81 5.31 -12.68
C ALA A 63 8.60 6.30 -11.82
N ALA A 64 8.73 7.56 -12.24
CA ALA A 64 9.37 8.61 -11.46
C ALA A 64 8.65 8.83 -10.12
N ALA A 65 7.32 8.91 -10.13
CA ALA A 65 6.52 9.04 -8.91
C ALA A 65 6.73 7.85 -7.95
N ALA A 66 6.77 6.63 -8.47
CA ALA A 66 7.04 5.42 -7.68
C ALA A 66 8.45 5.44 -7.07
N VAL A 67 9.47 5.84 -7.83
CA VAL A 67 10.86 5.95 -7.34
C VAL A 67 10.98 7.03 -6.28
N ILE A 68 10.39 8.21 -6.50
CA ILE A 68 10.38 9.31 -5.53
C ILE A 68 9.66 8.87 -4.24
N GLY A 69 8.49 8.24 -4.36
CA GLY A 69 7.75 7.69 -3.22
C GLY A 69 8.58 6.67 -2.45
N ALA A 70 9.22 5.71 -3.12
CA ALA A 70 10.09 4.74 -2.50
C ALA A 70 11.29 5.38 -1.80
N ALA A 71 11.93 6.36 -2.43
CA ALA A 71 13.06 7.11 -1.85
C ALA A 71 12.64 7.87 -0.60
N LEU A 72 11.50 8.58 -0.63
CA LEU A 72 10.96 9.29 0.53
C LEU A 72 10.63 8.33 1.68
N ALA A 73 10.05 7.15 1.38
CA ALA A 73 9.80 6.13 2.39
C ALA A 73 11.10 5.65 3.05
N ILE A 74 12.11 5.31 2.25
CA ILE A 74 13.43 4.88 2.77
C ILE A 74 14.07 5.98 3.61
N LEU A 75 14.03 7.23 3.15
CA LEU A 75 14.55 8.37 3.89
C LEU A 75 13.82 8.55 5.23
N PHE A 76 12.48 8.51 5.23
CA PHE A 76 11.69 8.59 6.45
C PHE A 76 12.10 7.53 7.48
N PHE A 77 12.20 6.27 7.06
CA PHE A 77 12.58 5.18 7.95
C PHE A 77 14.04 5.22 8.41
N ARG A 78 14.90 6.00 7.76
CA ARG A 78 16.27 6.29 8.21
C ARG A 78 16.36 7.44 9.21
N THR A 79 15.29 8.24 9.34
CA THR A 79 15.24 9.30 10.37
C THR A 79 15.06 8.73 11.77
N HIS A 80 15.35 9.54 12.79
CA HIS A 80 15.12 9.18 14.19
C HIS A 80 13.66 8.80 14.46
N LEU A 81 12.69 9.51 13.85
CA LEU A 81 11.26 9.18 13.96
C LEU A 81 10.94 7.82 13.34
N GLY A 82 11.50 7.52 12.18
CA GLY A 82 11.32 6.23 11.52
C GLY A 82 11.91 5.07 12.34
N LEU A 83 13.04 5.28 13.00
CA LEU A 83 13.61 4.30 13.92
C LEU A 83 12.71 4.06 15.13
N CYS A 84 12.14 5.12 15.73
CA CYS A 84 11.19 5.00 16.83
C CYS A 84 9.91 4.24 16.40
N VAL A 85 9.40 4.49 15.19
CA VAL A 85 8.24 3.77 14.63
C VAL A 85 8.54 2.28 14.50
N ARG A 86 9.72 1.91 14.00
CA ARG A 86 10.12 0.51 13.89
C ARG A 86 10.29 -0.16 15.24
N ALA A 87 11.01 0.49 16.16
CA ALA A 87 11.19 -0.02 17.51
C ALA A 87 9.85 -0.23 18.24
N ALA A 88 8.89 0.70 18.08
CA ALA A 88 7.55 0.57 18.64
C ALA A 88 6.74 -0.57 18.01
N GLY A 89 6.99 -0.88 16.74
CA GLY A 89 6.40 -2.03 16.06
C GLY A 89 6.96 -3.37 16.55
N ASP A 90 8.26 -3.41 16.86
CA ASP A 90 8.92 -4.63 17.34
C ASP A 90 8.58 -4.92 18.82
N ASN A 91 8.70 -3.91 19.69
CA ASN A 91 8.41 -4.07 21.11
C ASN A 91 7.96 -2.75 21.77
N GLU A 92 6.66 -2.60 21.95
CA GLU A 92 6.05 -1.40 22.54
C GLU A 92 6.47 -1.17 23.98
N THR A 93 6.59 -2.23 24.79
CA THR A 93 6.96 -2.14 26.22
C THR A 93 8.38 -1.64 26.40
N MET A 94 9.32 -2.10 25.56
CA MET A 94 10.71 -1.66 25.57
C MET A 94 10.82 -0.16 25.21
N VAL A 95 10.07 0.29 24.22
CA VAL A 95 10.08 1.71 23.79
C VAL A 95 9.50 2.61 24.88
N ARG A 96 8.46 2.17 25.59
CA ARG A 96 7.91 2.89 26.74
C ARG A 96 8.95 3.00 27.89
N ALA A 97 9.69 1.93 28.14
CA ALA A 97 10.75 1.93 29.15
C ALA A 97 11.90 2.90 28.79
N SER A 98 12.11 3.16 27.52
CA SER A 98 13.11 4.12 27.01
C SER A 98 12.60 5.59 27.03
N SER A 99 11.56 5.92 27.79
CA SER A 99 10.97 7.25 27.92
C SER A 99 10.41 7.85 26.62
N ILE A 100 10.21 7.04 25.59
CA ILE A 100 9.62 7.48 24.31
C ILE A 100 8.10 7.37 24.39
N ASN A 101 7.40 8.42 24.00
CA ASN A 101 5.95 8.42 23.99
C ASN A 101 5.41 7.62 22.76
N VAL A 102 5.08 6.35 23.00
CA VAL A 102 4.60 5.43 21.97
C VAL A 102 3.32 5.93 21.29
N ASP A 103 2.45 6.64 22.01
CA ASP A 103 1.19 7.14 21.44
C ASP A 103 1.45 8.22 20.37
N ARG A 104 2.43 9.08 20.59
CA ARG A 104 2.88 10.05 19.57
C ARG A 104 3.52 9.36 18.39
N VAL A 105 4.34 8.35 18.62
CA VAL A 105 4.98 7.55 17.56
C VAL A 105 3.94 6.87 16.68
N LYS A 106 2.93 6.24 17.28
CA LYS A 106 1.80 5.64 16.54
C LYS A 106 1.03 6.69 15.73
N LEU A 107 0.78 7.85 16.28
CA LEU A 107 0.07 8.94 15.57
C LEU A 107 0.86 9.41 14.35
N ILE A 108 2.16 9.61 14.49
CA ILE A 108 3.05 10.01 13.40
C ILE A 108 3.08 8.93 12.31
N ALA A 109 3.20 7.66 12.69
CA ALA A 109 3.19 6.54 11.76
C ALA A 109 1.90 6.48 10.94
N LEU A 110 0.74 6.66 11.59
CA LEU A 110 -0.56 6.71 10.93
C LEU A 110 -0.69 7.92 10.01
N ALA A 111 -0.23 9.10 10.45
CA ALA A 111 -0.27 10.31 9.63
C ALA A 111 0.56 10.18 8.36
N VAL A 112 1.79 9.67 8.48
CA VAL A 112 2.67 9.44 7.33
C VAL A 112 2.09 8.40 6.38
N SER A 113 1.56 7.27 6.90
CA SER A 113 0.92 6.24 6.07
C SER A 113 -0.26 6.80 5.29
N ASN A 114 -1.15 7.56 5.94
CA ASN A 114 -2.30 8.16 5.26
C ASN A 114 -1.89 9.24 4.24
N ALA A 115 -0.82 10.00 4.50
CA ALA A 115 -0.26 10.94 3.53
C ALA A 115 0.22 10.23 2.25
N TYR A 116 0.92 9.08 2.40
CA TYR A 116 1.30 8.26 1.26
C TYR A 116 0.11 7.71 0.47
N ILE A 117 -0.92 7.23 1.18
CA ILE A 117 -2.14 6.72 0.54
C ILE A 117 -2.83 7.83 -0.26
N ALA A 118 -2.94 9.03 0.31
CA ALA A 118 -3.54 10.18 -0.36
C ALA A 118 -2.75 10.60 -1.62
N LEU A 119 -1.41 10.65 -1.54
CA LEU A 119 -0.54 10.90 -2.68
C LEU A 119 -0.73 9.87 -3.79
N CYS A 120 -0.72 8.58 -3.45
CA CYS A 120 -0.95 7.51 -4.40
C CYS A 120 -2.34 7.61 -5.06
N GLY A 121 -3.37 7.87 -4.26
CA GLY A 121 -4.74 8.06 -4.76
C GLY A 121 -4.84 9.21 -5.76
N GLY A 122 -4.21 10.35 -5.45
CA GLY A 122 -4.17 11.52 -6.34
C GLY A 122 -3.46 11.25 -7.67
N ILE A 123 -2.33 10.53 -7.63
CA ILE A 123 -1.59 10.14 -8.85
C ILE A 123 -2.40 9.15 -9.70
N ILE A 124 -3.04 8.15 -9.06
CA ILE A 124 -3.86 7.17 -9.75
C ILE A 124 -5.08 7.82 -10.41
N ALA A 125 -5.78 8.71 -9.72
CA ALA A 125 -6.92 9.44 -10.26
C ALA A 125 -6.54 10.25 -11.50
N GLN A 126 -5.40 10.95 -11.47
CA GLN A 126 -4.88 11.70 -12.61
C GLN A 126 -4.44 10.77 -13.76
N TYR A 127 -3.82 9.63 -13.45
CA TYR A 127 -3.41 8.64 -14.45
C TYR A 127 -4.61 8.05 -15.19
N GLN A 128 -5.67 7.71 -14.45
CA GLN A 128 -6.90 7.13 -14.99
C GLN A 128 -7.82 8.18 -15.62
N SER A 129 -7.61 9.47 -15.32
CA SER A 129 -8.47 10.60 -15.71
C SER A 129 -9.89 10.51 -15.13
N PHE A 130 -10.08 9.76 -14.06
CA PHE A 130 -11.30 9.73 -13.26
C PHE A 130 -11.01 9.30 -11.81
N ALA A 131 -11.87 9.73 -10.89
CA ALA A 131 -11.86 9.30 -9.50
C ALA A 131 -13.14 8.50 -9.21
N ASP A 132 -13.00 7.31 -8.64
CA ASP A 132 -14.10 6.44 -8.24
C ASP A 132 -13.95 6.10 -6.74
N ILE A 133 -15.00 6.39 -5.99
CA ILE A 133 -15.03 6.19 -4.53
C ILE A 133 -14.89 4.71 -4.14
N ASN A 134 -15.34 3.79 -5.01
CA ASN A 134 -15.30 2.35 -4.74
C ASN A 134 -13.97 1.69 -5.09
N SER A 135 -13.10 2.37 -5.83
CA SER A 135 -11.79 1.84 -6.24
C SER A 135 -10.92 1.44 -5.05
N GLY A 136 -11.04 2.15 -3.93
CA GLY A 136 -10.23 1.93 -2.72
C GLY A 136 -10.42 0.56 -2.07
N VAL A 137 -11.65 0.01 -2.11
CA VAL A 137 -11.98 -1.25 -1.43
C VAL A 137 -11.20 -2.43 -2.03
N GLY A 138 -11.08 -2.49 -3.36
CA GLY A 138 -10.35 -3.56 -4.04
C GLY A 138 -8.82 -3.42 -3.93
N ILE A 139 -8.30 -2.20 -3.89
CA ILE A 139 -6.86 -1.91 -3.83
C ILE A 139 -6.20 -2.43 -2.56
N LEU A 140 -6.91 -2.45 -1.43
CA LEU A 140 -6.38 -2.98 -0.17
C LEU A 140 -5.97 -4.46 -0.30
N VAL A 141 -6.83 -5.28 -0.90
CA VAL A 141 -6.56 -6.71 -1.11
C VAL A 141 -5.38 -6.90 -2.06
N VAL A 142 -5.36 -6.16 -3.16
CA VAL A 142 -4.26 -6.17 -4.14
C VAL A 142 -2.95 -5.71 -3.52
N GLY A 143 -2.98 -4.68 -2.69
CA GLY A 143 -1.82 -4.16 -1.97
C GLY A 143 -1.23 -5.19 -1.02
N LEU A 144 -2.05 -5.84 -0.20
CA LEU A 144 -1.61 -6.90 0.70
C LEU A 144 -1.00 -8.08 -0.07
N ALA A 145 -1.66 -8.53 -1.15
CA ALA A 145 -1.12 -9.59 -2.01
C ALA A 145 0.25 -9.22 -2.57
N SER A 146 0.38 -8.01 -3.09
CA SER A 146 1.63 -7.51 -3.67
C SER A 146 2.77 -7.50 -2.65
N VAL A 147 2.52 -7.01 -1.43
CA VAL A 147 3.54 -6.98 -0.37
C VAL A 147 3.96 -8.39 0.01
N ILE A 148 3.02 -9.32 0.19
CA ILE A 148 3.32 -10.70 0.59
C ILE A 148 4.12 -11.42 -0.50
N ILE A 149 3.72 -11.28 -1.77
CA ILE A 149 4.47 -11.83 -2.92
C ILE A 149 5.89 -11.26 -2.94
N GLY A 150 6.03 -9.96 -2.74
CA GLY A 150 7.32 -9.29 -2.68
C GLY A 150 8.20 -9.79 -1.55
N GLU A 151 7.64 -9.97 -0.35
CA GLU A 151 8.37 -10.53 0.80
C GLU A 151 8.86 -11.98 0.56
N VAL A 152 8.11 -12.76 -0.19
CA VAL A 152 8.53 -14.12 -0.57
C VAL A 152 9.70 -14.08 -1.55
N ILE A 153 9.71 -13.12 -2.48
CA ILE A 153 10.74 -12.99 -3.53
C ILE A 153 12.04 -12.39 -2.96
N VAL A 154 11.94 -11.26 -2.24
CA VAL A 154 13.12 -10.47 -1.80
C VAL A 154 13.56 -10.84 -0.38
N GLY A 155 12.64 -11.31 0.45
CA GLY A 155 12.87 -11.62 1.86
C GLY A 155 12.78 -10.41 2.79
N ARG A 156 12.71 -10.68 4.11
CA ARG A 156 12.59 -9.68 5.18
C ARG A 156 13.98 -9.28 5.73
N ARG A 157 14.80 -8.56 4.98
CA ARG A 157 16.17 -8.20 5.39
C ARG A 157 16.38 -6.73 5.77
N GLY A 158 15.32 -6.02 6.14
CA GLY A 158 15.40 -4.61 6.55
C GLY A 158 14.44 -3.70 5.77
N VAL A 159 14.44 -2.40 6.09
CA VAL A 159 13.50 -1.43 5.51
C VAL A 159 13.66 -1.27 4.00
N THR A 160 14.91 -1.10 3.55
CA THR A 160 15.19 -0.93 2.12
C THR A 160 14.74 -2.16 1.32
N ALA A 161 15.03 -3.35 1.85
CA ALA A 161 14.55 -4.60 1.25
C ALA A 161 13.01 -4.68 1.25
N GLY A 162 12.34 -4.22 2.32
CA GLY A 162 10.89 -4.17 2.41
C GLY A 162 10.24 -3.25 1.36
N VAL A 163 10.82 -2.07 1.13
CA VAL A 163 10.32 -1.14 0.09
C VAL A 163 10.55 -1.72 -1.32
N ILE A 164 11.72 -2.28 -1.58
CA ILE A 164 12.03 -2.94 -2.86
C ILE A 164 11.10 -4.15 -3.07
N SER A 165 10.85 -4.92 -2.01
CA SER A 165 9.93 -6.05 -2.00
C SER A 165 8.51 -5.62 -2.39
N ALA A 166 7.99 -4.52 -1.84
CA ALA A 166 6.67 -4.01 -2.18
C ALA A 166 6.57 -3.61 -3.66
N VAL A 167 7.60 -2.97 -4.20
CA VAL A 167 7.67 -2.60 -5.63
C VAL A 167 7.76 -3.85 -6.51
N ALA A 168 8.67 -4.77 -6.21
CA ALA A 168 8.84 -6.02 -6.98
C ALA A 168 7.56 -6.88 -6.94
N GLY A 169 6.93 -7.00 -5.77
CA GLY A 169 5.69 -7.73 -5.60
C GLY A 169 4.52 -7.11 -6.35
N SER A 170 4.41 -5.78 -6.39
CA SER A 170 3.38 -5.10 -7.16
C SER A 170 3.55 -5.31 -8.68
N LEU A 171 4.79 -5.31 -9.17
CA LEU A 171 5.11 -5.63 -10.56
C LEU A 171 4.77 -7.10 -10.88
N ALA A 172 5.18 -8.03 -10.03
CA ALA A 172 4.87 -9.45 -10.20
C ALA A 172 3.36 -9.69 -10.21
N TYR A 173 2.61 -9.09 -9.26
CA TYR A 173 1.16 -9.17 -9.24
C TYR A 173 0.54 -8.63 -10.53
N ARG A 174 1.01 -7.47 -11.02
CA ARG A 174 0.50 -6.88 -12.28
C ARG A 174 0.78 -7.75 -13.49
N ILE A 175 1.97 -8.36 -13.59
CA ILE A 175 2.31 -9.27 -14.69
C ILE A 175 1.38 -10.50 -14.66
N ILE A 176 1.15 -11.07 -13.48
CA ILE A 176 0.23 -12.19 -13.31
C ILE A 176 -1.18 -11.77 -13.72
N ALA A 177 -1.69 -10.65 -13.19
CA ALA A 177 -3.02 -10.14 -13.48
C ALA A 177 -3.22 -9.87 -14.99
N THR A 178 -2.20 -9.33 -15.68
CA THR A 178 -2.27 -9.02 -17.13
C THR A 178 -2.36 -10.27 -17.99
N ARG A 179 -1.74 -11.37 -17.58
CA ARG A 179 -1.86 -12.66 -18.30
C ARG A 179 -3.28 -13.23 -18.31
N TYR A 180 -4.07 -12.86 -17.33
CA TYR A 180 -5.47 -13.29 -17.18
C TYR A 180 -6.50 -12.26 -17.69
N THR A 181 -6.06 -11.23 -18.43
CA THR A 181 -6.94 -10.14 -18.96
C THR A 181 -7.99 -10.65 -19.96
N LEU A 182 -7.84 -11.87 -20.48
CA LEU A 182 -8.84 -12.54 -21.31
C LEU A 182 -10.06 -13.06 -20.51
N LEU A 183 -10.00 -13.02 -19.18
CA LEU A 183 -11.07 -13.47 -18.31
C LEU A 183 -11.97 -12.29 -17.90
N PRO A 184 -13.27 -12.53 -17.71
CA PRO A 184 -14.20 -11.49 -17.28
C PRO A 184 -13.83 -10.92 -15.90
N ALA A 185 -14.15 -9.65 -15.65
CA ALA A 185 -13.71 -8.88 -14.48
C ALA A 185 -14.04 -9.53 -13.11
N TYR A 186 -15.14 -10.30 -13.03
CA TYR A 186 -15.49 -11.03 -11.81
C TYR A 186 -14.53 -12.18 -11.50
N MET A 187 -13.98 -12.84 -12.52
CA MET A 187 -12.96 -13.88 -12.34
C MET A 187 -11.62 -13.31 -11.86
N LEU A 188 -11.26 -12.09 -12.27
CA LEU A 188 -10.04 -11.41 -11.79
C LEU A 188 -10.09 -11.18 -10.27
N LYS A 189 -11.26 -10.81 -9.73
CA LYS A 189 -11.44 -10.67 -8.27
C LYS A 189 -11.30 -12.00 -7.55
N LEU A 190 -11.83 -13.07 -8.10
CA LEU A 190 -11.76 -14.41 -7.53
C LEU A 190 -10.32 -14.95 -7.57
N ILE A 191 -9.62 -14.79 -8.68
CA ILE A 191 -8.21 -15.16 -8.82
C ILE A 191 -7.33 -14.36 -7.86
N SER A 192 -7.58 -13.05 -7.70
CA SER A 192 -6.88 -12.23 -6.72
C SER A 192 -7.05 -12.77 -5.31
N ALA A 193 -8.28 -13.13 -4.92
CA ALA A 193 -8.55 -13.70 -3.60
C ALA A 193 -7.83 -15.04 -3.38
N VAL A 194 -7.78 -15.90 -4.39
CA VAL A 194 -7.04 -17.17 -4.33
C VAL A 194 -5.53 -16.93 -4.21
N ILE A 195 -4.97 -16.01 -4.98
CA ILE A 195 -3.54 -15.64 -4.90
C ILE A 195 -3.21 -15.10 -3.50
N VAL A 196 -4.06 -14.24 -2.94
CA VAL A 196 -3.90 -13.73 -1.57
C VAL A 196 -3.95 -14.85 -0.55
N ALA A 197 -4.94 -15.74 -0.65
CA ALA A 197 -5.08 -16.88 0.26
C ALA A 197 -3.85 -17.80 0.18
N ALA A 198 -3.37 -18.10 -1.03
CA ALA A 198 -2.16 -18.89 -1.23
C ALA A 198 -0.92 -18.19 -0.66
N ALA A 199 -0.74 -16.90 -0.92
CA ALA A 199 0.38 -16.11 -0.42
C ALA A 199 0.39 -16.01 1.12
N LEU A 200 -0.78 -15.86 1.76
CA LEU A 200 -0.93 -15.88 3.21
C LEU A 200 -0.67 -17.27 3.82
N SER A 201 -0.97 -18.33 3.09
CA SER A 201 -0.74 -19.70 3.53
C SER A 201 0.75 -20.07 3.60
N VAL A 202 1.58 -19.52 2.71
CA VAL A 202 3.02 -19.82 2.65
C VAL A 202 3.76 -19.51 3.96
N PRO A 203 3.66 -18.32 4.58
CA PRO A 203 4.32 -18.06 5.86
C PRO A 203 3.73 -18.88 7.01
N ALA A 204 2.41 -19.12 7.02
CA ALA A 204 1.75 -19.95 8.03
C ALA A 204 2.24 -21.40 7.97
N ILE A 205 2.36 -21.97 6.79
CA ILE A 205 2.87 -23.34 6.57
C ILE A 205 4.35 -23.44 6.99
N LYS A 206 5.18 -22.44 6.63
CA LYS A 206 6.60 -22.40 7.04
C LYS A 206 6.72 -22.36 8.56
N GLN A 207 5.89 -21.60 9.24
CA GLN A 207 5.90 -21.47 10.70
C GLN A 207 5.45 -22.78 11.38
N SER A 208 4.42 -23.43 10.85
CA SER A 208 3.96 -24.75 11.33
C SER A 208 5.02 -25.85 11.14
N ILE A 209 5.69 -25.87 10.00
CA ILE A 209 6.78 -26.83 9.73
C ILE A 209 7.99 -26.58 10.65
N SER A 210 8.33 -25.31 10.92
CA SER A 210 9.40 -24.94 11.83
C SER A 210 9.10 -25.42 13.26
N LEU A 211 7.88 -25.19 13.77
CA LEU A 211 7.44 -25.66 15.08
C LEU A 211 7.41 -27.19 15.18
N TYR A 212 7.05 -27.87 14.10
CA TYR A 212 7.04 -29.34 14.06
C TYR A 212 8.47 -29.92 14.09
N LYS A 213 9.42 -29.26 13.39
CA LYS A 213 10.84 -29.65 13.43
C LYS A 213 11.45 -29.44 14.81
N THR A 214 11.13 -28.33 15.48
CA THR A 214 11.65 -28.04 16.83
C THR A 214 11.09 -29.02 17.89
N LYS A 215 9.83 -29.45 17.74
CA LYS A 215 9.24 -30.49 18.61
C LYS A 215 9.81 -31.90 18.38
N ARG A 216 10.33 -32.21 17.18
CA ARG A 216 10.92 -33.54 16.86
C ARG A 216 12.44 -33.59 17.09
N GLY A 217 13.12 -32.46 17.21
CA GLY A 217 14.57 -32.39 17.48
C GLY A 217 14.92 -32.22 18.94
N GLY A 218 13.96 -32.28 19.85
CA GLY A 218 14.13 -32.16 21.32
C GLY A 218 13.86 -33.47 22.04
N VAL A 219 14.39 -34.59 21.53
CA VAL A 219 14.53 -35.87 22.26
C VAL A 219 16.01 -36.26 22.18
#